data_2283a8a2ab16b1688ca52e6634ed2204
#
_entry.id   2283a8a2ab16b1688ca52e6634ed2204
#
_cell.length_a   1.000
_cell.length_b   1.000
_cell.length_c   1.000
_cell.angle_alpha   90.00
_cell.angle_beta   90.00
_cell.angle_gamma   90.00
#
_symmetry.space_group_name_H-M   'P 1'
#
loop_
_entity.id
_entity.type
_entity.pdbx_description
1 polymer ?
#
loop_
_entity_poly.entity_id
_entity_poly.type
_entity_poly.pdbx_seq_one_letter_code
_entity_poly.pdbx_strand_id
1 'polypeptide(L)'
;LAAVGLWSTMATAFKWALEFNSPMALITLAATVSWCFFAVRAVMVGSLKSLSVMDNGLVLRCLLLGLLNPAFYYLILFTAYDLLPAQDAMAINYTWGLTLPLVASLFSRKLPSKSEAGLALLSYLGILIIVTNGNLATFEFDQPLGVALALLSTVIWGLSWVINSRVVDANDINPELALFLNFSAALSLLWLGTAI
;
A
#
# COMPACT_ATOMS: atom_id res chain seq x y z
N LEU A 1 -2.10 16.58 12.01
CA LEU A 1 -2.97 16.04 13.07
C LEU A 1 -4.22 15.36 12.49
N ALA A 2 -4.95 15.96 11.52
CA ALA A 2 -6.15 15.35 10.92
C ALA A 2 -5.84 13.98 10.26
N ALA A 3 -4.77 13.87 9.48
CA ALA A 3 -4.35 12.61 8.86
C ALA A 3 -4.05 11.51 9.90
N VAL A 4 -3.40 11.86 11.01
CA VAL A 4 -3.10 10.92 12.09
C VAL A 4 -4.41 10.43 12.76
N GLY A 5 -5.36 11.34 12.98
CA GLY A 5 -6.69 11.00 13.50
C GLY A 5 -7.45 10.04 12.58
N LEU A 6 -7.41 10.27 11.27
CA LEU A 6 -8.02 9.37 10.29
C LEU A 6 -7.32 8.01 10.26
N TRP A 7 -5.98 7.98 10.29
CA TRP A 7 -5.24 6.72 10.30
C TRP A 7 -5.46 5.89 11.56
N SER A 8 -5.67 6.52 12.72
CA SER A 8 -5.93 5.79 13.98
C SER A 8 -7.23 5.00 13.97
N THR A 9 -8.22 5.37 13.14
CA THR A 9 -9.50 4.67 13.00
C THR A 9 -9.52 3.65 11.85
N MET A 10 -8.49 3.65 10.99
CA MET A 10 -8.47 2.92 9.72
C MET A 10 -8.59 1.40 9.91
N ALA A 11 -7.86 0.83 10.88
CA ALA A 11 -7.89 -0.62 11.12
C ALA A 11 -9.28 -1.11 11.51
N THR A 12 -9.95 -0.40 12.43
CA THR A 12 -11.30 -0.71 12.86
C THR A 12 -12.30 -0.53 11.71
N ALA A 13 -12.16 0.55 10.93
CA ALA A 13 -13.03 0.81 9.79
C ALA A 13 -12.88 -0.27 8.70
N PHE A 14 -11.67 -0.73 8.41
CA PHE A 14 -11.45 -1.81 7.45
C PHE A 14 -12.04 -3.13 7.96
N LYS A 15 -11.80 -3.49 9.22
CA LYS A 15 -12.34 -4.73 9.79
C LYS A 15 -13.87 -4.73 9.77
N TRP A 16 -14.47 -3.62 10.16
CA TRP A 16 -15.94 -3.47 10.12
C TRP A 16 -16.48 -3.52 8.68
N ALA A 17 -15.82 -2.87 7.72
CA ALA A 17 -16.25 -2.92 6.33
C ALA A 17 -16.13 -4.34 5.74
N LEU A 18 -15.15 -5.12 6.18
CA LEU A 18 -14.94 -6.52 5.74
C LEU A 18 -15.98 -7.49 6.32
N GLU A 19 -16.71 -7.13 7.37
CA GLU A 19 -17.85 -7.92 7.85
C GLU A 19 -18.99 -8.00 6.81
N PHE A 20 -19.09 -7.00 5.93
CA PHE A 20 -20.15 -6.87 4.93
C PHE A 20 -19.67 -6.97 3.50
N ASN A 21 -18.35 -6.98 3.27
CA ASN A 21 -17.76 -6.94 1.93
C ASN A 21 -16.58 -7.91 1.83
N SER A 22 -16.39 -8.49 0.66
CA SER A 22 -15.12 -9.18 0.38
C SER A 22 -13.97 -8.19 0.23
N PRO A 23 -12.70 -8.62 0.45
CA PRO A 23 -11.52 -7.77 0.20
C PRO A 23 -11.53 -7.15 -1.20
N MET A 24 -11.93 -7.91 -2.22
CA MET A 24 -12.05 -7.43 -3.60
C MET A 24 -13.09 -6.32 -3.74
N ALA A 25 -14.29 -6.50 -3.18
CA ALA A 25 -15.34 -5.49 -3.23
C ALA A 25 -14.92 -4.21 -2.50
N LEU A 26 -14.30 -4.34 -1.31
CA LEU A 26 -13.86 -3.20 -0.52
C LEU A 26 -12.81 -2.37 -1.26
N ILE A 27 -11.78 -3.01 -1.85
CA ILE A 27 -10.77 -2.25 -2.61
C ILE A 27 -11.37 -1.62 -3.87
N THR A 28 -12.29 -2.30 -4.55
CA THR A 28 -12.92 -1.74 -5.75
C THR A 28 -13.72 -0.48 -5.43
N LEU A 29 -14.50 -0.49 -4.33
CA LEU A 29 -15.22 0.69 -3.86
C LEU A 29 -14.27 1.82 -3.46
N ALA A 30 -13.26 1.52 -2.65
CA ALA A 30 -12.26 2.50 -2.21
C ALA A 30 -11.48 3.10 -3.40
N ALA A 31 -11.08 2.26 -4.37
CA ALA A 31 -10.39 2.71 -5.58
C ALA A 31 -11.28 3.58 -6.46
N THR A 32 -12.59 3.27 -6.55
CA THR A 32 -13.56 4.07 -7.30
C THR A 32 -13.68 5.48 -6.73
N VAL A 33 -13.86 5.60 -5.41
CA VAL A 33 -13.95 6.89 -4.72
C VAL A 33 -12.65 7.69 -4.88
N SER A 34 -11.50 7.03 -4.70
CA SER A 34 -10.18 7.66 -4.86
C SER A 34 -9.96 8.12 -6.30
N TRP A 35 -10.32 7.32 -7.28
CA TRP A 35 -10.23 7.68 -8.69
C TRP A 35 -11.09 8.90 -9.03
N CYS A 36 -12.34 8.94 -8.56
CA CYS A 36 -13.21 10.10 -8.74
C CYS A 36 -12.59 11.37 -8.13
N PHE A 37 -12.03 11.25 -6.93
CA PHE A 37 -11.35 12.37 -6.27
C PHE A 37 -10.17 12.88 -7.09
N PHE A 38 -9.26 11.99 -7.53
CA PHE A 38 -8.09 12.39 -8.32
C PHE A 38 -8.47 12.87 -9.72
N ALA A 39 -9.54 12.34 -10.34
CA ALA A 39 -10.07 12.84 -11.59
C ALA A 39 -10.53 14.30 -11.48
N VAL A 40 -11.34 14.61 -10.44
CA VAL A 40 -11.79 15.99 -10.17
C VAL A 40 -10.60 16.90 -9.89
N ARG A 41 -9.64 16.46 -9.06
CA ARG A 41 -8.42 17.23 -8.78
C ARG A 41 -7.60 17.49 -10.03
N ALA A 42 -7.39 16.49 -10.87
CA ALA A 42 -6.64 16.62 -12.13
C ALA A 42 -7.30 17.61 -13.10
N VAL A 43 -8.63 17.65 -13.14
CA VAL A 43 -9.39 18.66 -13.91
C VAL A 43 -9.20 20.05 -13.30
N MET A 44 -9.39 20.21 -11.98
CA MET A 44 -9.31 21.51 -11.31
C MET A 44 -7.92 22.15 -11.40
N VAL A 45 -6.86 21.36 -11.30
CA VAL A 45 -5.46 21.82 -11.41
C VAL A 45 -5.02 21.96 -12.87
N GLY A 46 -5.82 21.43 -13.83
CA GLY A 46 -5.51 21.46 -15.25
C GLY A 46 -4.39 20.49 -15.68
N SER A 47 -4.00 19.56 -14.81
CA SER A 47 -2.90 18.63 -15.06
C SER A 47 -3.22 17.58 -16.15
N LEU A 48 -4.49 17.36 -16.49
CA LEU A 48 -4.88 16.49 -17.61
C LEU A 48 -4.31 16.96 -18.96
N LYS A 49 -4.04 18.27 -19.13
CA LYS A 49 -3.42 18.79 -20.35
C LYS A 49 -2.01 18.23 -20.57
N SER A 50 -1.32 17.87 -19.48
CA SER A 50 0.01 17.28 -19.56
C SER A 50 0.01 15.87 -20.16
N LEU A 51 -1.14 15.16 -20.14
CA LEU A 51 -1.25 13.84 -20.78
C LEU A 51 -0.97 13.87 -22.28
N SER A 52 -1.35 14.96 -22.95
CA SER A 52 -1.17 15.08 -24.42
C SER A 52 0.30 15.24 -24.84
N VAL A 53 1.17 15.61 -23.90
CA VAL A 53 2.60 15.82 -24.13
C VAL A 53 3.48 14.78 -23.41
N MET A 54 2.88 13.92 -22.60
CA MET A 54 3.59 12.82 -21.94
C MET A 54 3.94 11.72 -22.94
N ASP A 55 5.17 11.18 -22.80
CA ASP A 55 5.56 9.99 -23.55
C ASP A 55 4.67 8.78 -23.17
N ASN A 56 4.27 8.01 -24.18
CA ASN A 56 3.42 6.82 -23.99
C ASN A 56 4.06 5.79 -23.03
N GLY A 57 5.38 5.65 -23.08
CA GLY A 57 6.11 4.77 -22.15
C GLY A 57 6.02 5.24 -20.71
N LEU A 58 5.98 6.56 -20.48
CA LEU A 58 5.81 7.13 -19.15
C LEU A 58 4.38 6.94 -18.63
N VAL A 59 3.38 7.16 -19.47
CA VAL A 59 1.98 6.86 -19.12
C VAL A 59 1.82 5.39 -18.74
N LEU A 60 2.38 4.49 -19.57
CA LEU A 60 2.34 3.04 -19.28
C LEU A 60 3.01 2.69 -17.94
N ARG A 61 4.14 3.31 -17.60
CA ARG A 61 4.80 3.10 -16.30
C ARG A 61 3.91 3.53 -15.13
N CYS A 62 3.25 4.69 -15.23
CA CYS A 62 2.28 5.13 -14.22
C CYS A 62 1.10 4.14 -14.10
N LEU A 63 0.56 3.66 -15.22
CA LEU A 63 -0.52 2.67 -15.21
C LEU A 63 -0.07 1.35 -14.55
N LEU A 64 1.10 0.83 -14.89
CA LEU A 64 1.64 -0.40 -14.29
C LEU A 64 1.90 -0.25 -12.79
N LEU A 65 2.35 0.93 -12.33
CA LEU A 65 2.49 1.20 -10.91
C LEU A 65 1.14 1.16 -10.18
N GLY A 66 0.06 1.54 -10.84
CA GLY A 66 -1.30 1.41 -10.30
C GLY A 66 -1.73 -0.03 -10.06
N LEU A 67 -1.28 -0.98 -10.89
CA LEU A 67 -1.51 -2.40 -10.63
C LEU A 67 -0.79 -2.86 -9.36
N LEU A 68 0.43 -2.37 -9.11
CA LEU A 68 1.18 -2.69 -7.91
C LEU A 68 0.54 -2.04 -6.68
N ASN A 69 0.24 -0.73 -6.76
CA ASN A 69 -0.43 0.05 -5.73
C ASN A 69 -1.29 1.15 -6.41
N PRO A 70 -2.64 1.13 -6.25
CA PRO A 70 -3.35 0.50 -5.14
C PRO A 70 -3.83 -0.96 -5.33
N ALA A 71 -3.85 -1.53 -6.54
CA ALA A 71 -4.56 -2.80 -6.73
C ALA A 71 -4.02 -3.96 -5.88
N PHE A 72 -2.83 -4.48 -6.18
CA PHE A 72 -2.28 -5.64 -5.45
C PHE A 72 -1.99 -5.35 -3.98
N TYR A 73 -1.46 -4.17 -3.67
CA TYR A 73 -1.17 -3.79 -2.28
C TYR A 73 -2.41 -3.92 -1.40
N TYR A 74 -3.49 -3.22 -1.76
CA TYR A 74 -4.69 -3.22 -0.92
C TYR A 74 -5.45 -4.54 -0.96
N LEU A 75 -5.43 -5.27 -2.09
CA LEU A 75 -6.05 -6.59 -2.15
C LEU A 75 -5.37 -7.54 -1.14
N ILE A 76 -4.04 -7.56 -1.12
CA ILE A 76 -3.25 -8.37 -0.18
C ILE A 76 -3.48 -7.90 1.25
N LEU A 77 -3.45 -6.59 1.48
CA LEU A 77 -3.66 -6.01 2.81
C LEU A 77 -5.06 -6.29 3.35
N PHE A 78 -6.11 -6.11 2.55
CA PHE A 78 -7.48 -6.37 3.01
C PHE A 78 -7.73 -7.86 3.23
N THR A 79 -7.10 -8.74 2.44
CA THR A 79 -7.12 -10.18 2.72
C THR A 79 -6.43 -10.49 4.06
N ALA A 80 -5.32 -9.82 4.37
CA ALA A 80 -4.68 -9.97 5.68
C ALA A 80 -5.59 -9.48 6.82
N TYR A 81 -6.27 -8.33 6.65
CA TYR A 81 -7.25 -7.83 7.64
C TYR A 81 -8.48 -8.74 7.80
N ASP A 82 -8.87 -9.45 6.75
CA ASP A 82 -9.96 -10.43 6.82
C ASP A 82 -9.56 -11.63 7.69
N LEU A 83 -8.32 -12.09 7.55
CA LEU A 83 -7.78 -13.25 8.27
C LEU A 83 -7.31 -12.95 9.70
N LEU A 84 -6.85 -11.74 9.98
CA LEU A 84 -6.24 -11.37 11.26
C LEU A 84 -7.15 -10.49 12.12
N PRO A 85 -6.95 -10.49 13.46
CA PRO A 85 -7.46 -9.42 14.30
C PRO A 85 -6.97 -8.04 13.82
N ALA A 86 -7.82 -7.02 13.93
CA ALA A 86 -7.51 -5.68 13.42
C ALA A 86 -6.19 -5.11 13.97
N GLN A 87 -5.92 -5.37 15.25
CA GLN A 87 -4.70 -4.89 15.93
C GLN A 87 -3.44 -5.55 15.38
N ASP A 88 -3.48 -6.85 15.10
CA ASP A 88 -2.33 -7.61 14.57
C ASP A 88 -2.04 -7.20 13.13
N ALA A 89 -3.07 -7.16 12.28
CA ALA A 89 -2.93 -6.70 10.90
C ALA A 89 -2.37 -5.28 10.83
N MET A 90 -2.86 -4.37 11.70
CA MET A 90 -2.37 -3.00 11.80
C MET A 90 -0.92 -2.95 12.26
N ALA A 91 -0.56 -3.67 13.34
CA ALA A 91 0.79 -3.67 13.88
C ALA A 91 1.80 -4.16 12.84
N ILE A 92 1.48 -5.25 12.13
CA ILE A 92 2.32 -5.78 11.06
C ILE A 92 2.40 -4.79 9.90
N ASN A 93 1.27 -4.23 9.45
CA ASN A 93 1.28 -3.30 8.33
C ASN A 93 2.10 -2.04 8.64
N TYR A 94 2.09 -1.52 9.88
CA TYR A 94 2.91 -0.36 10.25
C TYR A 94 4.42 -0.61 10.18
N THR A 95 4.88 -1.86 10.00
CA THR A 95 6.29 -2.12 9.68
C THR A 95 6.74 -1.57 8.34
N TRP A 96 5.81 -1.06 7.51
CA TRP A 96 6.18 -0.36 6.28
C TRP A 96 7.20 0.77 6.54
N GLY A 97 7.11 1.44 7.71
CA GLY A 97 8.07 2.46 8.13
C GLY A 97 9.51 1.95 8.26
N LEU A 98 9.68 0.64 8.49
CA LEU A 98 10.98 -0.04 8.55
C LEU A 98 11.34 -0.66 7.19
N THR A 99 10.35 -1.22 6.51
CA THR A 99 10.52 -1.87 5.21
C THR A 99 10.91 -0.85 4.13
N LEU A 100 10.32 0.35 4.17
CA LEU A 100 10.59 1.40 3.17
C LEU A 100 12.08 1.81 3.11
N PRO A 101 12.79 2.15 4.21
CA PRO A 101 14.22 2.43 4.16
C PRO A 101 15.05 1.25 3.65
N LEU A 102 14.68 0.01 4.00
CA LEU A 102 15.36 -1.20 3.51
C LEU A 102 15.20 -1.35 2.00
N VAL A 103 13.97 -1.19 1.49
CA VAL A 103 13.70 -1.20 0.06
C VAL A 103 14.43 -0.06 -0.64
N ALA A 104 14.38 1.16 -0.11
CA ALA A 104 15.08 2.32 -0.67
C ALA A 104 16.60 2.11 -0.75
N SER A 105 17.18 1.41 0.23
CA SER A 105 18.61 1.07 0.24
C SER A 105 19.02 0.18 -0.92
N LEU A 106 18.16 -0.78 -1.32
CA LEU A 106 18.42 -1.64 -2.49
C LEU A 106 18.51 -0.83 -3.78
N PHE A 107 17.66 0.18 -3.93
CA PHE A 107 17.67 1.05 -5.11
C PHE A 107 18.78 2.08 -5.11
N SER A 108 19.22 2.55 -3.95
CA SER A 108 20.32 3.51 -3.80
C SER A 108 21.69 2.85 -3.75
N ARG A 109 21.74 1.52 -3.68
CA ARG A 109 22.97 0.71 -3.47
C ARG A 109 23.76 1.13 -2.22
N LYS A 110 23.07 1.71 -1.23
CA LYS A 110 23.62 2.08 0.07
C LYS A 110 23.02 1.16 1.11
N LEU A 111 23.85 0.38 1.77
CA LEU A 111 23.38 -0.46 2.88
C LEU A 111 22.89 0.44 4.03
N PRO A 112 21.84 0.02 4.73
CA PRO A 112 21.40 0.71 5.94
C PRO A 112 22.54 0.74 6.96
N SER A 113 22.62 1.80 7.74
CA SER A 113 23.57 1.90 8.84
C SER A 113 23.29 0.81 9.88
N LYS A 114 24.31 0.48 10.70
CA LYS A 114 24.15 -0.51 11.79
C LYS A 114 23.03 -0.11 12.75
N SER A 115 22.86 1.19 12.99
CA SER A 115 21.79 1.71 13.85
C SER A 115 20.41 1.48 13.22
N GLU A 116 20.25 1.80 11.93
CA GLU A 116 18.98 1.57 11.22
C GLU A 116 18.62 0.08 11.17
N ALA A 117 19.59 -0.77 10.87
CA ALA A 117 19.39 -2.22 10.89
C ALA A 117 19.02 -2.74 12.28
N GLY A 118 19.68 -2.24 13.34
CA GLY A 118 19.38 -2.61 14.72
C GLY A 118 17.99 -2.16 15.17
N LEU A 119 17.58 -0.94 14.82
CA LEU A 119 16.23 -0.43 15.11
C LEU A 119 15.15 -1.20 14.34
N ALA A 120 15.40 -1.54 13.08
CA ALA A 120 14.50 -2.37 12.30
C ALA A 120 14.32 -3.75 12.94
N LEU A 121 15.42 -4.41 13.31
CA LEU A 121 15.39 -5.70 13.99
C LEU A 121 14.59 -5.64 15.30
N LEU A 122 14.86 -4.66 16.16
CA LEU A 122 14.14 -4.45 17.42
C LEU A 122 12.63 -4.28 17.20
N SER A 123 12.25 -3.54 16.16
CA SER A 123 10.84 -3.30 15.84
C SER A 123 10.15 -4.57 15.31
N TYR A 124 10.82 -5.36 14.46
CA TYR A 124 10.29 -6.65 14.02
C TYR A 124 10.17 -7.66 15.16
N LEU A 125 11.08 -7.64 16.15
CA LEU A 125 10.94 -8.43 17.37
C LEU A 125 9.70 -8.01 18.19
N GLY A 126 9.42 -6.71 18.28
CA GLY A 126 8.19 -6.22 18.89
C GLY A 126 6.92 -6.77 18.22
N ILE A 127 6.91 -6.86 16.89
CA ILE A 127 5.79 -7.43 16.14
C ILE A 127 5.66 -8.94 16.39
N LEU A 128 6.76 -9.67 16.43
CA LEU A 128 6.72 -11.09 16.79
C LEU A 128 6.06 -11.30 18.15
N ILE A 129 6.33 -10.46 19.14
CA ILE A 129 5.69 -10.52 20.45
C ILE A 129 4.17 -10.30 20.33
N ILE A 130 3.73 -9.35 19.50
CA ILE A 130 2.30 -9.06 19.30
C ILE A 130 1.62 -10.27 18.66
N VAL A 131 2.09 -10.72 17.48
CA VAL A 131 1.41 -11.79 16.70
C VAL A 131 1.52 -13.18 17.31
N THR A 132 2.45 -13.41 18.26
CA THR A 132 2.53 -14.65 19.03
C THR A 132 1.83 -14.56 20.38
N ASN A 133 1.10 -13.47 20.66
CA ASN A 133 0.50 -13.17 21.97
C ASN A 133 1.49 -13.34 23.14
N GLY A 134 2.77 -12.98 22.91
CA GLY A 134 3.86 -13.11 23.87
C GLY A 134 4.44 -14.50 23.99
N ASN A 135 3.93 -15.51 23.31
CA ASN A 135 4.43 -16.89 23.36
C ASN A 135 5.49 -17.16 22.29
N LEU A 136 6.68 -16.59 22.48
CA LEU A 136 7.79 -16.76 21.54
C LEU A 136 8.36 -18.20 21.49
N ALA A 137 8.01 -19.06 22.46
CA ALA A 137 8.56 -20.41 22.55
C ALA A 137 7.94 -21.37 21.53
N THR A 138 6.69 -21.17 21.17
CA THR A 138 5.97 -22.06 20.24
C THR A 138 6.09 -21.62 18.79
N PHE A 139 6.33 -20.33 18.52
CA PHE A 139 6.24 -19.72 17.19
C PHE A 139 4.95 -20.11 16.42
N GLU A 140 3.89 -20.40 17.17
CA GLU A 140 2.59 -20.71 16.59
C GLU A 140 1.85 -19.42 16.28
N PHE A 141 1.50 -19.26 15.02
CA PHE A 141 0.61 -18.19 14.56
C PHE A 141 -0.78 -18.78 14.35
N ASP A 142 -1.81 -18.18 14.93
CA ASP A 142 -3.19 -18.60 14.72
C ASP A 142 -3.57 -18.53 13.22
N GLN A 143 -3.02 -17.55 12.52
CA GLN A 143 -3.28 -17.31 11.09
C GLN A 143 -1.97 -16.97 10.33
N PRO A 144 -1.10 -17.96 10.05
CA PRO A 144 0.21 -17.71 9.44
C PRO A 144 0.11 -17.09 8.03
N LEU A 145 -0.95 -17.44 7.26
CA LEU A 145 -1.19 -16.83 5.96
C LEU A 145 -1.49 -15.33 6.09
N GLY A 146 -2.32 -14.93 7.05
CA GLY A 146 -2.63 -13.53 7.31
C GLY A 146 -1.39 -12.72 7.66
N VAL A 147 -0.52 -13.26 8.52
CA VAL A 147 0.78 -12.65 8.88
C VAL A 147 1.67 -12.49 7.65
N ALA A 148 1.80 -13.54 6.84
CA ALA A 148 2.62 -13.50 5.62
C ALA A 148 2.11 -12.46 4.62
N LEU A 149 0.79 -12.37 4.41
CA LEU A 149 0.16 -11.38 3.53
C LEU A 149 0.36 -9.95 4.07
N ALA A 150 0.19 -9.74 5.37
CA ALA A 150 0.42 -8.43 5.98
C ALA A 150 1.88 -7.97 5.81
N LEU A 151 2.87 -8.85 6.02
CA LEU A 151 4.28 -8.54 5.77
C LEU A 151 4.56 -8.29 4.27
N LEU A 152 4.02 -9.12 3.38
CA LEU A 152 4.16 -8.94 1.94
C LEU A 152 3.61 -7.59 1.49
N SER A 153 2.48 -7.15 2.05
CA SER A 153 1.89 -5.85 1.74
C SER A 153 2.86 -4.70 2.02
N THR A 154 3.64 -4.76 3.09
CA THR A 154 4.63 -3.71 3.43
C THR A 154 5.75 -3.62 2.41
N VAL A 155 6.18 -4.76 1.86
CA VAL A 155 7.22 -4.82 0.82
C VAL A 155 6.68 -4.22 -0.48
N ILE A 156 5.46 -4.63 -0.89
CA ILE A 156 4.80 -4.10 -2.09
C ILE A 156 4.59 -2.59 -1.96
N TRP A 157 4.14 -2.13 -0.80
CA TRP A 157 3.97 -0.70 -0.54
C TRP A 157 5.30 0.06 -0.64
N GLY A 158 6.37 -0.44 0.01
CA GLY A 158 7.69 0.15 -0.05
C GLY A 158 8.25 0.22 -1.48
N LEU A 159 8.12 -0.87 -2.24
CA LEU A 159 8.52 -0.94 -3.66
C LEU A 159 7.75 0.09 -4.50
N SER A 160 6.42 0.08 -4.37
CA SER A 160 5.56 1.00 -5.13
C SER A 160 5.89 2.46 -4.82
N TRP A 161 6.10 2.80 -3.55
CA TRP A 161 6.45 4.14 -3.13
C TRP A 161 7.79 4.61 -3.70
N VAL A 162 8.84 3.79 -3.58
CA VAL A 162 10.18 4.14 -4.08
C VAL A 162 10.18 4.28 -5.60
N ILE A 163 9.52 3.39 -6.32
CA ILE A 163 9.48 3.45 -7.78
C ILE A 163 8.62 4.62 -8.24
N ASN A 164 7.44 4.83 -7.65
CA ASN A 164 6.54 5.92 -8.02
C ASN A 164 7.19 7.30 -7.78
N SER A 165 7.82 7.51 -6.62
CA SER A 165 8.53 8.77 -6.33
C SER A 165 9.62 9.04 -7.37
N ARG A 166 10.41 8.02 -7.73
CA ARG A 166 11.46 8.17 -8.76
C ARG A 166 10.90 8.49 -10.15
N VAL A 167 9.78 7.87 -10.53
CA VAL A 167 9.13 8.15 -11.82
C VAL A 167 8.59 9.57 -11.84
N VAL A 168 7.95 10.00 -10.77
CA VAL A 168 7.40 11.36 -10.62
C VAL A 168 8.50 12.40 -10.65
N ASP A 169 9.53 12.24 -9.78
CA ASP A 169 10.62 13.21 -9.64
C ASP A 169 11.49 13.32 -10.89
N ALA A 170 11.83 12.18 -11.52
CA ALA A 170 12.69 12.15 -12.71
C ALA A 170 12.03 12.74 -13.96
N ASN A 171 10.70 12.83 -14.01
CA ASN A 171 9.96 13.32 -15.18
C ASN A 171 9.12 14.56 -14.88
N ASP A 172 9.28 15.15 -13.71
CA ASP A 172 8.54 16.35 -13.26
C ASP A 172 7.01 16.23 -13.45
N ILE A 173 6.49 15.04 -13.11
CA ILE A 173 5.06 14.76 -13.25
C ILE A 173 4.33 15.36 -12.05
N ASN A 174 3.17 15.98 -12.31
CA ASN A 174 2.27 16.36 -11.22
C ASN A 174 1.85 15.10 -10.44
N PRO A 175 2.10 15.03 -9.10
CA PRO A 175 1.79 13.85 -8.29
C PRO A 175 0.32 13.43 -8.34
N GLU A 176 -0.61 14.38 -8.46
CA GLU A 176 -2.04 14.09 -8.54
C GLU A 176 -2.40 13.41 -9.88
N LEU A 177 -1.71 13.79 -10.96
CA LEU A 177 -1.85 13.15 -12.27
C LEU A 177 -1.29 11.72 -12.26
N ALA A 178 -0.14 11.50 -11.61
CA ALA A 178 0.41 10.16 -11.44
C ALA A 178 -0.56 9.26 -10.66
N LEU A 179 -1.14 9.76 -9.56
CA LEU A 179 -2.13 9.03 -8.77
C LEU A 179 -3.41 8.77 -9.58
N PHE A 180 -3.89 9.73 -10.35
CA PHE A 180 -5.03 9.52 -11.25
C PHE A 180 -4.77 8.36 -12.22
N LEU A 181 -3.59 8.30 -12.85
CA LEU A 181 -3.21 7.21 -13.75
C LEU A 181 -3.09 5.88 -13.00
N ASN A 182 -2.46 5.88 -11.82
CA ASN A 182 -2.33 4.68 -10.98
C ASN A 182 -3.71 4.11 -10.65
N PHE A 183 -4.63 4.95 -10.16
CA PHE A 183 -5.99 4.51 -9.84
C PHE A 183 -6.80 4.12 -11.08
N SER A 184 -6.54 4.70 -12.25
CA SER A 184 -7.23 4.32 -13.50
C SER A 184 -6.92 2.88 -13.90
N ALA A 185 -5.66 2.47 -13.85
CA ALA A 185 -5.27 1.08 -14.14
C ALA A 185 -5.77 0.10 -13.08
N ALA A 186 -5.62 0.47 -11.80
CA ALA A 186 -6.10 -0.36 -10.70
C ALA A 186 -7.60 -0.61 -10.81
N LEU A 187 -8.38 0.45 -11.04
CA LEU A 187 -9.83 0.37 -11.13
C LEU A 187 -10.28 -0.52 -12.30
N SER A 188 -9.62 -0.41 -13.45
CA SER A 188 -9.91 -1.27 -14.61
C SER A 188 -9.72 -2.74 -14.29
N LEU A 189 -8.63 -3.10 -13.60
CA LEU A 189 -8.36 -4.48 -13.18
C LEU A 189 -9.38 -4.97 -12.14
N LEU A 190 -9.66 -4.14 -11.13
CA LEU A 190 -10.53 -4.51 -10.03
C LEU A 190 -11.98 -4.72 -10.46
N TRP A 191 -12.51 -3.87 -11.36
CA TRP A 191 -13.85 -4.06 -11.91
C TRP A 191 -13.95 -5.33 -12.77
N LEU A 192 -12.91 -5.69 -13.50
CA LEU A 192 -12.86 -6.98 -14.21
C LEU A 192 -12.91 -8.15 -13.23
N GLY A 193 -12.21 -8.05 -12.09
CA GLY A 193 -12.19 -9.08 -11.05
C GLY A 193 -13.50 -9.22 -10.27
N THR A 194 -14.33 -8.17 -10.20
CA THR A 194 -15.65 -8.22 -9.54
C THR A 194 -16.77 -8.67 -10.46
N ALA A 195 -16.53 -8.71 -11.78
CA ALA A 195 -17.51 -9.12 -12.79
C ALA A 195 -17.49 -10.65 -13.07
N ILE A 196 -16.53 -11.37 -12.48
CA ILE A 196 -16.37 -12.83 -12.56
C ILE A 196 -16.83 -13.47 -11.26
#